data_e35a9fa9044455120092adc9d1b37faa
#
_entry.id   e35a9fa9044455120092adc9d1b37faa
#
_cell.length_a   1.000
_cell.length_b   1.000
_cell.length_c   1.000
_cell.angle_alpha   90.00
_cell.angle_beta   90.00
_cell.angle_gamma   90.00
#
_symmetry.space_group_name_H-M   'P 1'
#
loop_
_entity.id
_entity.type
_entity.pdbx_description
1 polymer ?
#
loop_
_entity_poly.entity_id
_entity_poly.type
_entity_poly.pdbx_seq_one_letter_code
_entity_poly.pdbx_strand_id
1 'polypeptide(L)'
;TENNPVTYSSYPGEVARITGGTKLPYNEFKKISSDMASKLLDKTVSDKVLELDLGKMGIEDLGQLSRRGYGISADVIPQAELYIDSDRMQLARWPNSDWVGTTDIVRSGARSKKGVLEGAVYKIDYDRPTKWKTNINEIYTSGVLGPNYFYGYFPIEKIEPGQITLKEGSVTSYYSKH
;
A
#
# COMPACT_ATOMS: atom_id res chain seq x y z
N THR A 1 -9.73 -39.27 -1.86
CA THR A 1 -10.81 -39.96 -2.58
C THR A 1 -11.95 -40.24 -1.61
N GLU A 2 -13.22 -40.32 -2.07
CA GLU A 2 -14.39 -40.56 -1.23
C GLU A 2 -14.26 -41.81 -0.32
N ASN A 3 -13.54 -42.81 -0.77
CA ASN A 3 -13.37 -44.07 -0.06
C ASN A 3 -12.15 -44.12 0.89
N ASN A 4 -11.27 -43.11 0.83
CA ASN A 4 -10.08 -43.02 1.69
C ASN A 4 -9.82 -41.54 2.06
N PRO A 5 -10.61 -40.99 2.99
CA PRO A 5 -10.41 -39.62 3.45
C PRO A 5 -9.07 -39.50 4.20
N VAL A 6 -8.33 -38.43 3.91
CA VAL A 6 -7.14 -38.04 4.68
C VAL A 6 -7.55 -36.92 5.64
N THR A 7 -7.36 -37.13 6.91
CA THR A 7 -7.68 -36.16 7.95
C THR A 7 -6.40 -35.54 8.48
N TYR A 8 -6.31 -34.22 8.43
CA TYR A 8 -5.25 -33.45 9.08
C TYR A 8 -5.84 -32.84 10.36
N SER A 9 -5.28 -33.16 11.50
CA SER A 9 -5.72 -32.65 12.80
C SER A 9 -4.53 -32.35 13.71
N SER A 10 -4.74 -31.45 14.69
CA SER A 10 -3.75 -31.29 15.76
C SER A 10 -3.75 -32.49 16.68
N TYR A 11 -2.61 -32.77 17.28
CA TYR A 11 -2.52 -33.73 18.38
C TYR A 11 -3.30 -33.19 19.59
N PRO A 12 -3.95 -34.07 20.41
CA PRO A 12 -4.67 -33.60 21.58
C PRO A 12 -3.81 -32.74 22.51
N GLY A 13 -4.28 -31.54 22.82
CA GLY A 13 -3.57 -30.55 23.64
C GLY A 13 -2.57 -29.66 22.89
N GLU A 14 -2.38 -29.86 21.58
CA GLU A 14 -1.50 -29.03 20.75
C GLU A 14 -2.29 -28.19 19.74
N VAL A 15 -1.68 -27.10 19.27
CA VAL A 15 -2.24 -26.26 18.21
C VAL A 15 -1.39 -26.44 16.95
N ALA A 16 -1.93 -27.14 15.96
CA ALA A 16 -1.31 -27.21 14.64
C ALA A 16 -1.70 -26.01 13.78
N ARG A 17 -0.72 -25.34 13.18
CA ARG A 17 -0.95 -24.24 12.25
C ARG A 17 -0.45 -24.64 10.87
N ILE A 18 -1.34 -24.57 9.88
CA ILE A 18 -1.00 -24.72 8.47
C ILE A 18 -0.95 -23.32 7.89
N THR A 19 0.19 -22.92 7.32
CA THR A 19 0.37 -21.59 6.72
C THR A 19 0.97 -21.74 5.34
N GLY A 20 0.49 -20.90 4.39
CA GLY A 20 1.10 -20.74 3.08
C GLY A 20 2.21 -19.70 3.03
N GLY A 21 2.49 -19.03 4.15
CA GLY A 21 3.51 -17.99 4.23
C GLY A 21 4.88 -18.52 4.62
N THR A 22 5.90 -17.71 4.41
CA THR A 22 7.28 -17.98 4.82
C THR A 22 7.51 -17.39 6.22
N LYS A 23 8.07 -18.20 7.11
CA LYS A 23 8.44 -17.75 8.45
C LYS A 23 9.71 -16.91 8.39
N LEU A 24 9.66 -15.70 8.92
CA LEU A 24 10.79 -14.80 9.04
C LEU A 24 11.41 -14.94 10.43
N PRO A 25 12.68 -15.38 10.55
CA PRO A 25 13.35 -15.52 11.84
C PRO A 25 13.60 -14.14 12.46
N TYR A 26 13.24 -13.96 13.73
CA TYR A 26 13.39 -12.66 14.41
C TYR A 26 14.86 -12.18 14.49
N ASN A 27 15.82 -13.10 14.61
CA ASN A 27 17.24 -12.79 14.66
C ASN A 27 17.82 -12.21 13.35
N GLU A 28 17.10 -12.33 12.24
CA GLU A 28 17.47 -11.73 10.96
C GLU A 28 17.08 -10.22 10.85
N PHE A 29 16.17 -9.77 11.72
CA PHE A 29 15.85 -8.36 11.81
C PHE A 29 17.00 -7.61 12.49
N LYS A 30 17.45 -6.52 11.89
CA LYS A 30 18.57 -5.70 12.34
C LYS A 30 18.16 -4.25 12.47
N LYS A 31 18.91 -3.48 13.22
CA LYS A 31 18.73 -2.02 13.23
C LYS A 31 18.89 -1.48 11.81
N ILE A 32 18.07 -0.51 11.45
CA ILE A 32 18.15 0.10 10.12
C ILE A 32 19.55 0.64 9.82
N SER A 33 19.91 0.55 8.54
CA SER A 33 21.12 1.14 7.99
C SER A 33 21.10 2.69 8.12
N SER A 34 22.27 3.29 8.08
CA SER A 34 22.38 4.77 8.09
C SER A 34 21.67 5.41 6.89
N ASP A 35 21.69 4.75 5.74
CA ASP A 35 20.97 5.20 4.55
C ASP A 35 19.45 5.23 4.81
N MET A 36 18.89 4.13 5.32
CA MET A 36 17.46 4.06 5.65
C MET A 36 17.09 5.04 6.76
N ALA A 37 17.92 5.16 7.81
CA ALA A 37 17.71 6.14 8.86
C ALA A 37 17.70 7.58 8.32
N SER A 38 18.48 7.86 7.28
CA SER A 38 18.50 9.19 6.64
C SER A 38 17.18 9.57 5.96
N LYS A 39 16.36 8.59 5.61
CA LYS A 39 15.05 8.77 4.94
C LYS A 39 13.91 9.00 5.93
N LEU A 40 14.08 8.63 7.20
CA LEU A 40 13.07 8.88 8.22
C LEU A 40 12.83 10.38 8.41
N LEU A 41 11.58 10.80 8.48
CA LEU A 41 11.22 12.19 8.81
C LEU A 41 11.46 12.47 10.29
N ASP A 42 11.10 11.54 11.15
CA ASP A 42 11.38 11.59 12.58
C ASP A 42 12.62 10.74 12.87
N LYS A 43 13.72 11.41 13.20
CA LYS A 43 14.99 10.75 13.54
C LYS A 43 14.98 10.11 14.91
N THR A 44 14.08 10.54 15.80
CA THR A 44 14.03 10.05 17.19
C THR A 44 13.56 8.61 17.29
N VAL A 45 12.95 8.07 16.23
CA VAL A 45 12.47 6.69 16.20
C VAL A 45 13.46 5.70 15.55
N SER A 46 14.62 6.17 15.08
CA SER A 46 15.59 5.33 14.36
C SER A 46 16.04 4.09 15.15
N ASP A 47 16.15 4.21 16.46
CA ASP A 47 16.54 3.09 17.33
C ASP A 47 15.48 2.00 17.46
N LYS A 48 14.23 2.31 17.10
CA LYS A 48 13.07 1.42 17.21
C LYS A 48 12.70 0.76 15.89
N VAL A 49 13.31 1.19 14.80
CA VAL A 49 13.04 0.65 13.47
C VAL A 49 13.99 -0.49 13.18
N LEU A 50 13.43 -1.61 12.75
CA LEU A 50 14.17 -2.78 12.30
C LEU A 50 14.01 -2.94 10.79
N GLU A 51 15.03 -3.47 10.17
CA GLU A 51 15.05 -3.76 8.74
C GLU A 51 15.37 -5.24 8.53
N LEU A 52 14.74 -5.86 7.55
CA LEU A 52 15.00 -7.22 7.10
C LEU A 52 15.13 -7.22 5.58
N ASP A 53 16.23 -7.77 5.09
CA ASP A 53 16.47 -7.97 3.66
C ASP A 53 15.84 -9.29 3.20
N LEU A 54 14.67 -9.21 2.59
CA LEU A 54 13.93 -10.38 2.12
C LEU A 54 14.62 -11.07 0.94
N GLY A 55 15.36 -10.33 0.11
CA GLY A 55 16.12 -10.88 -1.01
C GLY A 55 17.19 -11.86 -0.53
N LYS A 56 17.87 -11.56 0.60
CA LYS A 56 18.84 -12.50 1.20
C LYS A 56 18.19 -13.78 1.71
N MET A 57 16.89 -13.79 1.91
CA MET A 57 16.12 -14.96 2.31
C MET A 57 15.52 -15.72 1.13
N GLY A 58 15.83 -15.30 -0.11
CA GLY A 58 15.27 -15.89 -1.33
C GLY A 58 13.82 -15.51 -1.58
N ILE A 59 13.32 -14.45 -0.93
CA ILE A 59 11.96 -13.93 -1.14
C ILE A 59 12.05 -12.76 -2.10
N GLU A 60 11.83 -13.03 -3.38
CA GLU A 60 12.01 -12.04 -4.44
C GLU A 60 10.69 -11.49 -4.96
N ASP A 61 9.63 -12.29 -4.95
CA ASP A 61 8.29 -11.88 -5.39
C ASP A 61 7.46 -11.43 -4.20
N LEU A 62 7.36 -10.12 -4.04
CA LEU A 62 6.52 -9.50 -3.02
C LEU A 62 5.16 -9.07 -3.56
N GLY A 63 4.84 -9.45 -4.79
CA GLY A 63 3.66 -8.95 -5.48
C GLY A 63 3.72 -7.44 -5.72
N GLN A 64 2.58 -6.85 -6.03
CA GLN A 64 2.51 -5.43 -6.37
C GLN A 64 1.34 -4.75 -5.66
N LEU A 65 1.60 -3.55 -5.14
CA LEU A 65 0.54 -2.65 -4.77
C LEU A 65 -0.04 -2.07 -6.05
N SER A 66 -1.18 -2.56 -6.45
CA SER A 66 -1.85 -2.17 -7.68
C SER A 66 -3.15 -1.42 -7.40
N ARG A 67 -3.62 -0.72 -8.40
CA ARG A 67 -4.94 -0.10 -8.35
C ARG A 67 -5.99 -1.17 -8.07
N ARG A 68 -6.81 -0.92 -7.04
CA ARG A 68 -7.90 -1.80 -6.62
C ARG A 68 -9.15 -0.98 -6.40
N GLY A 69 -10.28 -1.61 -6.42
CA GLY A 69 -11.56 -1.01 -6.16
C GLY A 69 -12.69 -1.71 -6.88
N TYR A 70 -13.91 -1.24 -6.70
CA TYR A 70 -15.08 -1.80 -7.36
C TYR A 70 -14.92 -1.75 -8.90
N GLY A 71 -15.23 -2.85 -9.56
CA GLY A 71 -15.17 -2.95 -11.02
C GLY A 71 -13.76 -2.99 -11.64
N ILE A 72 -12.71 -3.13 -10.81
CA ILE A 72 -11.34 -3.26 -11.28
C ILE A 72 -10.86 -4.67 -10.97
N SER A 73 -10.65 -5.46 -12.00
CA SER A 73 -9.90 -6.71 -11.92
C SER A 73 -8.41 -6.39 -11.96
N ALA A 74 -7.67 -6.85 -10.96
CA ALA A 74 -6.21 -6.76 -10.97
C ALA A 74 -5.66 -8.10 -11.44
N ASP A 75 -5.03 -8.11 -12.60
CA ASP A 75 -4.34 -9.27 -13.15
C ASP A 75 -2.93 -9.48 -12.56
N VAL A 76 -2.67 -8.81 -11.44
CA VAL A 76 -1.37 -8.87 -10.75
C VAL A 76 -1.50 -9.53 -9.39
N ILE A 77 -0.46 -10.25 -8.99
CA ILE A 77 -0.35 -10.84 -7.66
C ILE A 77 -0.42 -9.70 -6.63
N PRO A 78 -1.33 -9.78 -5.65
CA PRO A 78 -1.41 -8.80 -4.58
C PRO A 78 -0.08 -8.71 -3.83
N GLN A 79 0.24 -7.52 -3.31
CA GLN A 79 1.40 -7.34 -2.45
C GLN A 79 1.39 -8.31 -1.27
N ALA A 80 2.57 -8.74 -0.88
CA ALA A 80 2.78 -9.58 0.29
C ALA A 80 2.25 -8.91 1.56
N GLU A 81 1.82 -9.71 2.51
CA GLU A 81 1.35 -9.27 3.81
C GLU A 81 2.32 -9.77 4.90
N LEU A 82 2.61 -8.92 5.86
CA LEU A 82 3.39 -9.28 7.03
C LEU A 82 2.47 -9.55 8.21
N TYR A 83 2.76 -10.63 8.94
CA TYR A 83 2.08 -10.98 10.19
C TYR A 83 3.12 -11.09 11.31
N ILE A 84 2.80 -10.53 12.46
CA ILE A 84 3.58 -10.68 13.70
C ILE A 84 2.63 -11.25 14.76
N ASP A 85 2.99 -12.40 15.33
CA ASP A 85 2.18 -13.12 16.34
C ASP A 85 0.72 -13.36 15.92
N SER A 86 0.50 -13.56 14.63
CA SER A 86 -0.82 -13.71 13.97
C SER A 86 -1.59 -12.41 13.70
N ASP A 87 -1.08 -11.26 14.10
CA ASP A 87 -1.67 -9.98 13.78
C ASP A 87 -1.15 -9.49 12.43
N ARG A 88 -2.06 -9.11 11.55
CA ARG A 88 -1.72 -8.53 10.25
C ARG A 88 -1.16 -7.13 10.43
N MET A 89 0.05 -6.92 9.94
CA MET A 89 0.67 -5.60 9.97
C MET A 89 0.10 -4.71 8.88
N GLN A 90 0.00 -3.44 9.21
CA GLN A 90 -0.46 -2.41 8.28
C GLN A 90 0.70 -1.98 7.39
N LEU A 91 0.44 -1.81 6.09
CA LEU A 91 1.37 -1.10 5.21
C LEU A 91 1.64 0.31 5.73
N ALA A 92 2.87 0.78 5.53
CA ALA A 92 3.22 2.15 5.87
C ALA A 92 2.22 3.13 5.22
N ARG A 93 1.60 3.98 6.05
CA ARG A 93 0.62 4.97 5.58
C ARG A 93 0.72 6.26 6.39
N TRP A 94 0.18 7.29 5.84
CA TRP A 94 -0.04 8.54 6.55
C TRP A 94 -1.43 9.12 6.16
N PRO A 95 -2.19 9.62 7.14
CA PRO A 95 -2.03 9.49 8.60
C PRO A 95 -2.05 8.04 9.08
N ASN A 96 -1.47 7.75 10.25
CA ASN A 96 -1.35 6.38 10.76
C ASN A 96 -2.72 5.76 11.09
N SER A 97 -3.65 6.56 11.62
CA SER A 97 -4.97 6.10 12.10
C SER A 97 -6.15 6.76 11.40
N ASP A 98 -6.01 8.01 11.00
CA ASP A 98 -7.11 8.78 10.43
C ASP A 98 -7.02 8.91 8.90
N TRP A 99 -7.89 9.72 8.34
CA TRP A 99 -7.91 10.09 6.93
C TRP A 99 -7.68 11.59 6.78
N VAL A 100 -7.06 11.97 5.69
CA VAL A 100 -6.98 13.36 5.24
C VAL A 100 -7.81 13.52 3.97
N GLY A 101 -8.52 14.62 3.88
CA GLY A 101 -9.34 14.94 2.72
C GLY A 101 -8.55 15.69 1.65
N THR A 102 -9.14 15.73 0.47
CA THR A 102 -8.79 16.70 -0.58
C THR A 102 -9.70 17.92 -0.44
N THR A 103 -9.17 19.11 -0.69
CA THR A 103 -9.94 20.37 -0.53
C THR A 103 -10.68 20.76 -1.81
N ASP A 104 -10.17 20.32 -2.97
CA ASP A 104 -10.80 20.61 -4.27
C ASP A 104 -10.30 19.63 -5.34
N ILE A 105 -11.01 19.58 -6.46
CA ILE A 105 -10.62 18.84 -7.66
C ILE A 105 -10.19 19.84 -8.73
N VAL A 106 -8.91 19.88 -9.05
CA VAL A 106 -8.35 20.74 -10.10
C VAL A 106 -8.69 20.19 -11.48
N ARG A 107 -8.51 18.86 -11.62
CA ARG A 107 -8.81 18.11 -12.82
C ARG A 107 -9.36 16.74 -12.46
N SER A 108 -10.48 16.38 -13.04
CA SER A 108 -10.98 15.02 -12.95
C SER A 108 -10.17 14.08 -13.85
N GLY A 109 -9.99 12.83 -13.42
CA GLY A 109 -9.25 11.82 -14.19
C GLY A 109 -10.01 11.27 -15.42
N ALA A 110 -10.80 12.11 -16.11
CA ALA A 110 -11.56 11.70 -17.27
C ALA A 110 -10.70 11.60 -18.53
N ARG A 111 -11.22 10.95 -19.56
CA ARG A 111 -10.56 10.98 -20.87
C ARG A 111 -10.48 12.42 -21.40
N SER A 112 -9.30 12.81 -21.81
CA SER A 112 -9.14 14.08 -22.52
C SER A 112 -9.90 14.07 -23.85
N LYS A 113 -10.06 15.25 -24.46
CA LYS A 113 -10.64 15.38 -25.81
C LYS A 113 -9.86 14.59 -26.89
N LYS A 114 -8.60 14.24 -26.60
CA LYS A 114 -7.74 13.40 -27.47
C LYS A 114 -7.85 11.90 -27.17
N GLY A 115 -8.75 11.50 -26.27
CA GLY A 115 -8.95 10.10 -25.89
C GLY A 115 -7.90 9.55 -24.90
N VAL A 116 -6.94 10.38 -24.46
CA VAL A 116 -5.92 9.99 -23.46
C VAL A 116 -6.56 10.03 -22.08
N LEU A 117 -6.35 8.97 -21.31
CA LEU A 117 -6.71 8.91 -19.90
C LEU A 117 -5.70 9.74 -19.11
N GLU A 118 -6.14 10.84 -18.54
CA GLU A 118 -5.32 11.69 -17.68
C GLU A 118 -5.61 11.36 -16.22
N GLY A 119 -4.58 11.38 -15.38
CA GLY A 119 -4.73 11.22 -13.95
C GLY A 119 -5.47 12.40 -13.32
N ALA A 120 -6.23 12.16 -12.27
CA ALA A 120 -6.88 13.21 -11.51
C ALA A 120 -5.86 14.09 -10.77
N VAL A 121 -6.23 15.36 -10.56
CA VAL A 121 -5.41 16.31 -9.81
C VAL A 121 -6.27 16.88 -8.69
N TYR A 122 -5.82 16.72 -7.45
CA TYR A 122 -6.49 17.15 -6.24
C TYR A 122 -5.69 18.22 -5.51
N LYS A 123 -6.39 19.23 -4.97
CA LYS A 123 -5.81 20.14 -3.99
C LYS A 123 -5.79 19.52 -2.62
N ILE A 124 -4.74 19.79 -1.87
CA ILE A 124 -4.51 19.39 -0.49
C ILE A 124 -4.05 20.58 0.34
N ASP A 125 -4.34 20.58 1.63
CA ASP A 125 -3.95 21.63 2.57
C ASP A 125 -2.86 21.18 3.57
N TYR A 126 -2.18 20.07 3.26
CA TYR A 126 -1.10 19.51 4.05
C TYR A 126 0.16 19.33 3.20
N ASP A 127 1.34 19.41 3.85
CA ASP A 127 2.65 19.41 3.19
C ASP A 127 3.49 18.15 3.46
N ARG A 128 3.09 17.29 4.41
CA ARG A 128 3.89 16.15 4.84
C ARG A 128 4.34 15.24 3.69
N PRO A 129 3.51 14.90 2.69
CA PRO A 129 3.93 14.05 1.57
C PRO A 129 5.07 14.63 0.74
N THR A 130 5.21 15.95 0.67
CA THR A 130 6.29 16.61 -0.09
C THR A 130 7.67 16.39 0.54
N LYS A 131 7.71 15.95 1.80
CA LYS A 131 8.93 15.73 2.58
C LYS A 131 9.46 14.30 2.50
N TRP A 132 8.68 13.39 1.88
CA TRP A 132 9.08 11.99 1.77
C TRP A 132 10.24 11.81 0.81
N LYS A 133 11.22 11.02 1.24
CA LYS A 133 12.43 10.70 0.47
C LYS A 133 12.36 9.29 -0.10
N THR A 134 11.25 8.97 -0.76
CA THR A 134 11.05 7.67 -1.38
C THR A 134 10.78 7.81 -2.87
N ASN A 135 10.86 6.70 -3.59
CA ASN A 135 10.53 6.66 -5.00
C ASN A 135 9.03 6.93 -5.19
N ILE A 136 8.69 7.93 -6.01
CA ILE A 136 7.29 8.30 -6.28
C ILE A 136 6.47 7.12 -6.82
N ASN A 137 7.11 6.17 -7.52
CA ASN A 137 6.43 4.99 -8.05
C ASN A 137 5.96 4.00 -6.97
N GLU A 138 6.42 4.17 -5.74
CA GLU A 138 6.04 3.37 -4.57
C GLU A 138 4.98 4.06 -3.71
N ILE A 139 4.53 5.25 -4.11
CA ILE A 139 3.53 6.01 -3.35
C ILE A 139 2.16 5.88 -4.00
N TYR A 140 1.17 5.63 -3.17
CA TYR A 140 -0.23 5.52 -3.56
C TYR A 140 -1.11 6.38 -2.65
N THR A 141 -2.15 6.96 -3.21
CA THR A 141 -3.30 7.37 -2.40
C THR A 141 -4.17 6.14 -2.17
N SER A 142 -4.76 6.06 -0.99
CA SER A 142 -5.68 4.99 -0.62
C SER A 142 -6.92 5.60 -0.02
N GLY A 143 -8.09 5.29 -0.54
CA GLY A 143 -9.33 5.84 -0.04
C GLY A 143 -10.45 5.89 -1.05
N VAL A 144 -11.47 6.67 -0.70
CA VAL A 144 -12.63 6.94 -1.54
C VAL A 144 -12.39 8.24 -2.28
N LEU A 145 -12.02 8.15 -3.55
CA LEU A 145 -11.79 9.31 -4.42
C LEU A 145 -12.91 9.49 -5.46
N GLY A 146 -14.08 9.00 -5.17
CA GLY A 146 -15.26 9.02 -6.03
C GLY A 146 -16.51 8.62 -5.26
N PRO A 147 -17.42 7.81 -5.83
CA PRO A 147 -18.60 7.33 -5.12
C PRO A 147 -18.23 6.62 -3.81
N ASN A 148 -19.04 6.77 -2.77
CA ASN A 148 -18.78 6.26 -1.42
C ASN A 148 -18.50 4.76 -1.31
N TYR A 149 -18.83 3.99 -2.34
CA TYR A 149 -18.56 2.55 -2.43
C TYR A 149 -17.29 2.21 -3.21
N PHE A 150 -16.56 3.23 -3.70
CA PHE A 150 -15.38 3.04 -4.56
C PHE A 150 -14.09 3.34 -3.77
N TYR A 151 -13.67 2.36 -2.98
CA TYR A 151 -12.39 2.41 -2.28
C TYR A 151 -11.29 1.79 -3.15
N GLY A 152 -10.16 2.45 -3.28
CA GLY A 152 -9.05 1.93 -4.08
C GLY A 152 -7.69 2.46 -3.70
N TYR A 153 -6.68 1.89 -4.35
CA TYR A 153 -5.31 2.37 -4.33
C TYR A 153 -5.00 3.02 -5.68
N PHE A 154 -4.53 4.24 -5.66
CA PHE A 154 -4.26 5.02 -6.87
C PHE A 154 -2.80 5.46 -6.88
N PRO A 155 -1.99 5.01 -7.85
CA PRO A 155 -0.59 5.40 -7.93
C PRO A 155 -0.47 6.89 -8.17
N ILE A 156 0.49 7.51 -7.48
CA ILE A 156 0.78 8.93 -7.60
C ILE A 156 1.82 9.14 -8.69
N GLU A 157 1.59 10.14 -9.53
CA GLU A 157 2.56 10.64 -10.51
C GLU A 157 3.43 11.73 -9.91
N LYS A 158 2.81 12.67 -9.16
CA LYS A 158 3.51 13.84 -8.64
C LYS A 158 2.88 14.33 -7.34
N ILE A 159 3.73 14.78 -6.43
CA ILE A 159 3.36 15.50 -5.22
C ILE A 159 4.01 16.86 -5.24
N GLU A 160 3.22 17.91 -5.13
CA GLU A 160 3.66 19.30 -5.08
C GLU A 160 3.05 19.99 -3.85
N PRO A 161 3.60 21.12 -3.40
CA PRO A 161 2.94 21.90 -2.36
C PRO A 161 1.50 22.23 -2.75
N GLY A 162 0.57 21.79 -1.93
CA GLY A 162 -0.85 22.01 -2.14
C GLY A 162 -1.53 21.13 -3.19
N GLN A 163 -0.85 20.15 -3.79
CA GLN A 163 -1.42 19.38 -4.89
C GLN A 163 -0.87 17.96 -5.00
N ILE A 164 -1.74 17.02 -5.34
CA ILE A 164 -1.38 15.64 -5.71
C ILE A 164 -1.93 15.35 -7.11
N THR A 165 -1.07 14.79 -7.99
CA THR A 165 -1.45 14.30 -9.30
C THR A 165 -1.39 12.77 -9.30
N LEU A 166 -2.47 12.11 -9.72
CA LEU A 166 -2.52 10.67 -9.90
C LEU A 166 -1.98 10.28 -11.27
N LYS A 167 -1.44 9.06 -11.38
CA LYS A 167 -0.97 8.53 -12.66
C LYS A 167 -2.11 8.42 -13.67
N GLU A 168 -1.74 8.45 -14.94
CA GLU A 168 -2.61 8.17 -16.05
C GLU A 168 -3.41 6.86 -15.84
N GLY A 169 -4.67 6.86 -16.24
CA GLY A 169 -5.56 5.73 -16.01
C GLY A 169 -6.20 5.66 -14.64
N SER A 170 -5.82 6.53 -13.70
CA SER A 170 -6.49 6.66 -12.41
C SER A 170 -7.81 7.43 -12.58
N VAL A 171 -8.82 6.78 -13.13
CA VAL A 171 -10.17 7.38 -13.25
C VAL A 171 -10.84 7.34 -11.90
N THR A 172 -10.95 8.49 -11.27
CA THR A 172 -11.54 8.62 -9.93
C THR A 172 -12.83 9.39 -9.91
N SER A 173 -13.20 10.03 -10.99
CA SER A 173 -14.29 10.98 -10.93
C SER A 173 -15.35 10.75 -11.99
N TYR A 174 -16.41 10.14 -11.56
CA TYR A 174 -17.71 10.36 -12.18
C TYR A 174 -18.51 11.49 -11.48
N TYR A 175 -17.96 12.12 -10.45
CA TYR A 175 -18.66 13.14 -9.68
C TYR A 175 -17.78 14.38 -9.52
N SER A 176 -17.89 15.26 -10.51
CA SER A 176 -17.57 16.65 -10.32
C SER A 176 -18.72 17.30 -9.55
N LYS A 177 -18.41 17.81 -8.37
CA LYS A 177 -19.21 18.77 -7.59
C LYS A 177 -20.67 18.39 -7.28
N HIS A 178 -20.89 18.08 -6.04
CA HIS A 178 -22.03 18.63 -5.32
C HIS A 178 -21.53 19.43 -4.14
#